data_46745a559e71a886bb10568cc19e48c3
#
_entry.id   46745a559e71a886bb10568cc19e48c3
#
_cell.length_a   1.000
_cell.length_b   1.000
_cell.length_c   1.000
_cell.angle_alpha   90.00
_cell.angle_beta   90.00
_cell.angle_gamma   90.00
#
_symmetry.space_group_name_H-M   'P 1'
#
loop_
_entity.id
_entity.type
_entity.pdbx_description
1 polymer ?
#
loop_
_entity_poly.entity_id
_entity_poly.type
_entity_poly.pdbx_seq_one_letter_code
_entity_poly.pdbx_strand_id
1 'polypeptide(L)'
;MSAPREFDHYALVLLRRPSDAPDLPEAELDRLQEEHLAYLASLRDRGLLVAGPFRDQPDEALRGMCLFRLSLDEARVLMEQDPAVRAGRLAVDVLTWLTAKGALRLGESESS
;
A
#
# COMPACT_ATOMS: atom_id res chain seq x y z
N MET A 1 32.24 -14.79 4.26
CA MET A 1 32.23 -13.99 3.60
C MET A 1 31.52 -13.07 3.90
N SER A 2 31.55 -12.31 3.93
CA SER A 2 30.81 -11.48 4.28
C SER A 2 30.99 -10.29 3.64
N ALA A 3 30.89 -10.28 2.44
CA ALA A 3 30.86 -9.04 1.72
C ALA A 3 29.75 -8.20 2.29
N PRO A 4 29.92 -6.91 2.34
CA PRO A 4 28.85 -6.04 2.74
C PRO A 4 27.67 -6.26 1.84
N ARG A 5 26.51 -6.23 2.41
CA ARG A 5 25.31 -6.35 1.64
C ARG A 5 24.81 -4.98 1.34
N GLU A 6 24.46 -4.78 0.11
CA GLU A 6 23.75 -3.58 -0.26
C GLU A 6 22.30 -3.96 -0.43
N PHE A 7 21.43 -3.10 0.03
CA PHE A 7 20.00 -3.34 -0.03
C PHE A 7 19.32 -2.18 -0.69
N ASP A 8 18.29 -2.49 -1.44
CA ASP A 8 17.33 -1.47 -1.82
C ASP A 8 16.32 -1.34 -0.70
N HIS A 9 15.91 -0.11 -0.46
CA HIS A 9 15.00 0.21 0.64
C HIS A 9 13.66 0.64 0.06
N TYR A 10 12.60 0.07 0.60
CA TYR A 10 11.25 0.41 0.17
C TYR A 10 10.40 0.68 1.38
N ALA A 11 9.34 1.45 1.20
CA ALA A 11 8.33 1.58 2.22
C ALA A 11 7.22 0.60 1.89
N LEU A 12 7.00 -0.35 2.78
CA LEU A 12 5.92 -1.33 2.64
C LEU A 12 4.79 -0.88 3.52
N VAL A 13 3.62 -0.70 2.94
CA VAL A 13 2.45 -0.27 3.67
C VAL A 13 1.47 -1.42 3.73
N LEU A 14 1.11 -1.84 4.93
CA LEU A 14 0.08 -2.85 5.11
C LEU A 14 -1.24 -2.13 5.36
N LEU A 15 -2.27 -2.56 4.67
CA LEU A 15 -3.61 -2.00 4.80
C LEU A 15 -4.42 -2.92 5.68
N ARG A 16 -4.99 -2.36 6.74
CA ARG A 16 -5.68 -3.14 7.75
C ARG A 16 -7.06 -2.56 7.98
N ARG A 17 -8.05 -3.44 8.20
CA ARG A 17 -9.37 -3.00 8.60
C ARG A 17 -9.43 -2.87 10.11
N PRO A 18 -9.60 -1.66 10.65
CA PRO A 18 -9.71 -1.52 12.12
C PRO A 18 -10.96 -2.23 12.64
N SER A 19 -10.89 -2.69 13.88
CA SER A 19 -12.03 -3.36 14.47
C SER A 19 -13.22 -2.41 14.65
N ASP A 20 -12.96 -1.11 14.72
CA ASP A 20 -14.00 -0.11 14.84
C ASP A 20 -14.31 0.57 13.52
N ALA A 21 -13.96 -0.05 12.40
CA ALA A 21 -14.28 0.51 11.10
C ALA A 21 -15.78 0.72 10.99
N PRO A 22 -16.21 1.90 10.51
CA PRO A 22 -17.66 2.17 10.46
C PRO A 22 -18.36 1.30 9.45
N ASP A 23 -19.57 0.89 9.79
CA ASP A 23 -20.42 0.20 8.83
C ASP A 23 -21.09 1.25 7.97
N LEU A 24 -21.00 1.07 6.67
CA LEU A 24 -21.57 2.01 5.73
C LEU A 24 -22.52 1.25 4.80
N PRO A 25 -23.54 1.93 4.26
CA PRO A 25 -24.38 1.27 3.26
C PRO A 25 -23.55 0.77 2.08
N GLU A 26 -24.03 -0.28 1.46
CA GLU A 26 -23.28 -0.93 0.38
C GLU A 26 -22.89 0.04 -0.72
N ALA A 27 -23.80 0.93 -1.10
CA ALA A 27 -23.50 1.89 -2.16
C ALA A 27 -22.36 2.81 -1.77
N GLU A 28 -22.27 3.18 -0.49
CA GLU A 28 -21.16 4.02 -0.04
C GLU A 28 -19.86 3.25 0.00
N LEU A 29 -19.93 1.98 0.39
CA LEU A 29 -18.72 1.16 0.39
C LEU A 29 -18.20 0.99 -1.03
N ASP A 30 -19.09 0.81 -2.00
CA ASP A 30 -18.68 0.67 -3.39
C ASP A 30 -18.03 1.96 -3.90
N ARG A 31 -18.63 3.10 -3.57
CA ARG A 31 -18.07 4.37 -3.99
C ARG A 31 -16.70 4.60 -3.34
N LEU A 32 -16.59 4.27 -2.05
CA LEU A 32 -15.35 4.44 -1.33
C LEU A 32 -14.25 3.55 -1.92
N GLN A 33 -14.62 2.33 -2.31
CA GLN A 33 -13.67 1.43 -2.94
C GLN A 33 -13.18 2.00 -4.28
N GLU A 34 -14.08 2.58 -5.07
CA GLU A 34 -13.70 3.20 -6.32
C GLU A 34 -12.76 4.37 -6.09
N GLU A 35 -13.05 5.18 -5.05
CA GLU A 35 -12.20 6.31 -4.74
C GLU A 35 -10.82 5.87 -4.25
N HIS A 36 -10.79 4.80 -3.45
CA HIS A 36 -9.54 4.23 -2.98
C HIS A 36 -8.68 3.77 -4.16
N LEU A 37 -9.27 3.04 -5.10
CA LEU A 37 -8.52 2.53 -6.24
C LEU A 37 -8.05 3.67 -7.15
N ALA A 38 -8.89 4.69 -7.33
CA ALA A 38 -8.50 5.84 -8.13
C ALA A 38 -7.35 6.59 -7.45
N TYR A 39 -7.41 6.70 -6.12
CA TYR A 39 -6.34 7.36 -5.40
C TYR A 39 -5.02 6.60 -5.57
N LEU A 40 -5.05 5.28 -5.40
CA LEU A 40 -3.84 4.49 -5.58
C LEU A 40 -3.29 4.64 -6.99
N ALA A 41 -4.16 4.66 -8.00
CA ALA A 41 -3.71 4.84 -9.37
C ALA A 41 -2.98 6.17 -9.53
N SER A 42 -3.45 7.21 -8.83
CA SER A 42 -2.84 8.53 -8.92
C SER A 42 -1.45 8.56 -8.28
N LEU A 43 -1.12 7.60 -7.42
CA LEU A 43 0.17 7.57 -6.74
C LEU A 43 1.27 6.92 -7.56
N ARG A 44 0.94 6.33 -8.70
CA ARG A 44 1.94 5.65 -9.51
C ARG A 44 3.04 6.60 -9.97
N ASP A 45 2.69 7.86 -10.21
CA ASP A 45 3.68 8.87 -10.57
C ASP A 45 4.34 9.48 -9.35
N ARG A 46 4.00 9.02 -8.16
CA ARG A 46 4.49 9.60 -6.93
C ARG A 46 5.18 8.57 -6.05
N GLY A 47 5.63 7.47 -6.65
CA GLY A 47 6.45 6.51 -5.93
C GLY A 47 5.81 5.18 -5.66
N LEU A 48 4.51 5.01 -5.92
CA LEU A 48 3.86 3.72 -5.73
C LEU A 48 4.31 2.77 -6.84
N LEU A 49 4.90 1.66 -6.44
CA LEU A 49 5.42 0.68 -7.39
C LEU A 49 4.39 -0.39 -7.71
N VAL A 50 3.77 -0.93 -6.68
CA VAL A 50 2.81 -2.02 -6.85
C VAL A 50 1.91 -2.04 -5.62
N ALA A 51 0.67 -2.46 -5.81
CA ALA A 51 -0.30 -2.57 -4.73
C ALA A 51 -1.26 -3.69 -5.08
N GLY A 52 -1.83 -4.30 -4.05
CA GLY A 52 -2.84 -5.31 -4.28
C GLY A 52 -3.44 -5.83 -2.99
N PRO A 53 -4.61 -6.46 -3.10
CA PRO A 53 -5.27 -7.03 -1.93
C PRO A 53 -4.69 -8.39 -1.58
N PHE A 54 -4.89 -8.79 -0.32
CA PHE A 54 -4.59 -10.14 0.10
C PHE A 54 -5.82 -11.02 -0.08
N ARG A 55 -5.58 -12.30 -0.22
CA ARG A 55 -6.64 -13.31 -0.30
C ARG A 55 -6.21 -14.50 0.54
N ASP A 56 -7.18 -15.09 1.23
CA ASP A 56 -6.96 -16.31 2.02
C ASP A 56 -5.98 -16.12 3.16
N GLN A 57 -5.85 -14.88 3.64
CA GLN A 57 -4.99 -14.60 4.75
C GLN A 57 -5.65 -15.07 6.05
N PRO A 58 -4.87 -15.61 7.00
CA PRO A 58 -5.44 -16.06 8.26
C PRO A 58 -6.08 -14.92 9.05
N ASP A 59 -5.50 -13.72 8.99
CA ASP A 59 -6.03 -12.57 9.67
C ASP A 59 -6.81 -11.75 8.65
N GLU A 60 -8.13 -11.79 8.74
CA GLU A 60 -8.96 -11.09 7.77
C GLU A 60 -8.90 -9.59 7.89
N ALA A 61 -8.40 -9.07 9.02
CA ALA A 61 -8.20 -7.63 9.13
C ALA A 61 -7.10 -7.14 8.20
N LEU A 62 -6.19 -8.01 7.80
CA LEU A 62 -5.11 -7.64 6.91
C LEU A 62 -5.63 -7.67 5.48
N ARG A 63 -5.77 -6.50 4.87
CA ARG A 63 -6.52 -6.37 3.62
C ARG A 63 -5.67 -6.31 2.36
N GLY A 64 -4.47 -5.74 2.45
CA GLY A 64 -3.64 -5.61 1.27
C GLY A 64 -2.35 -4.89 1.57
N MET A 65 -1.59 -4.58 0.53
CA MET A 65 -0.33 -3.87 0.71
C MET A 65 -0.05 -2.94 -0.46
N CYS A 66 0.78 -1.97 -0.18
CA CYS A 66 1.35 -1.08 -1.19
C CYS A 66 2.86 -1.04 -0.99
N LEU A 67 3.59 -1.00 -2.07
CA LEU A 67 5.05 -0.90 -2.01
C LEU A 67 5.47 0.39 -2.69
N PHE A 68 6.23 1.21 -1.97
CA PHE A 68 6.63 2.53 -2.45
C PHE A 68 8.14 2.66 -2.50
N ARG A 69 8.61 3.42 -3.49
CA ARG A 69 10.00 3.86 -3.52
C ARG A 69 10.05 5.26 -2.90
N LEU A 70 9.80 5.31 -1.61
CA LEU A 70 9.73 6.56 -0.83
C LEU A 70 10.24 6.27 0.57
N SER A 71 10.49 7.32 1.33
CA SER A 71 10.78 7.17 2.74
C SER A 71 9.51 6.75 3.46
N LEU A 72 9.66 6.26 4.69
CA LEU A 72 8.50 5.89 5.50
C LEU A 72 7.58 7.09 5.70
N ASP A 73 8.14 8.25 5.99
CA ASP A 73 7.32 9.42 6.25
C ASP A 73 6.55 9.85 5.02
N GLU A 74 7.20 9.83 3.87
CA GLU A 74 6.53 10.20 2.63
C GLU A 74 5.40 9.25 2.30
N ALA A 75 5.65 7.94 2.44
CA ALA A 75 4.62 6.95 2.17
C ALA A 75 3.45 7.10 3.13
N ARG A 76 3.74 7.36 4.41
CA ARG A 76 2.69 7.54 5.41
C ARG A 76 1.81 8.73 5.07
N VAL A 77 2.43 9.86 4.71
CA VAL A 77 1.67 11.06 4.38
C VAL A 77 0.74 10.80 3.21
N LEU A 78 1.24 10.10 2.18
CA LEU A 78 0.40 9.82 1.03
C LEU A 78 -0.75 8.89 1.38
N MET A 79 -0.46 7.84 2.16
CA MET A 79 -1.51 6.87 2.46
C MET A 79 -2.56 7.42 3.42
N GLU A 80 -2.18 8.37 4.26
CA GLU A 80 -3.16 8.98 5.16
C GLU A 80 -4.16 9.85 4.43
N GLN A 81 -3.91 10.16 3.17
CA GLN A 81 -4.85 10.91 2.36
C GLN A 81 -5.77 10.02 1.55
N ASP A 82 -5.58 8.71 1.59
CA ASP A 82 -6.45 7.77 0.91
C ASP A 82 -7.87 7.92 1.45
N PRO A 83 -8.86 8.03 0.57
CA PRO A 83 -10.25 8.18 1.04
C PRO A 83 -10.70 7.07 2.00
N ALA A 84 -10.26 5.84 1.78
CA ALA A 84 -10.65 4.74 2.67
C ALA A 84 -10.00 4.86 4.05
N VAL A 85 -8.76 5.39 4.09
CA VAL A 85 -8.09 5.63 5.37
C VAL A 85 -8.79 6.78 6.08
N ARG A 86 -9.10 7.85 5.36
CA ARG A 86 -9.76 9.01 5.96
C ARG A 86 -11.15 8.67 6.47
N ALA A 87 -11.81 7.71 5.84
CA ALA A 87 -13.14 7.29 6.28
C ALA A 87 -13.09 6.30 7.45
N GLY A 88 -11.90 5.91 7.89
CA GLY A 88 -11.77 4.97 9.01
C GLY A 88 -11.98 3.52 8.62
N ARG A 89 -12.10 3.23 7.32
CA ARG A 89 -12.28 1.85 6.86
C ARG A 89 -10.97 1.10 6.70
N LEU A 90 -9.86 1.83 6.58
CA LEU A 90 -8.52 1.24 6.51
C LEU A 90 -7.61 2.01 7.44
N ALA A 91 -6.65 1.29 8.01
CA ALA A 91 -5.53 1.87 8.73
C ALA A 91 -4.26 1.35 8.09
N VAL A 92 -3.16 2.03 8.28
CA VAL A 92 -1.92 1.66 7.63
C VAL A 92 -0.83 1.41 8.65
N ASP A 93 -0.01 0.38 8.37
CA ASP A 93 1.24 0.16 9.07
C ASP A 93 2.33 0.36 8.03
N VAL A 94 3.30 1.19 8.32
CA VAL A 94 4.35 1.53 7.36
C VAL A 94 5.65 0.96 7.86
N LEU A 95 6.28 0.13 7.04
CA LEU A 95 7.49 -0.61 7.43
C LEU A 95 8.56 -0.37 6.38
N THR A 96 9.81 -0.35 6.83
CA THR A 96 10.92 -0.40 5.88
C THR A 96 11.12 -1.85 5.45
N TRP A 97 11.13 -2.08 4.15
CA TRP A 97 11.42 -3.39 3.61
C TRP A 97 12.71 -3.33 2.83
N LEU A 98 13.62 -4.23 3.14
CA LEU A 98 14.92 -4.30 2.47
C LEU A 98 14.95 -5.53 1.61
N THR A 99 15.50 -5.37 0.40
CA THR A 99 15.76 -6.53 -0.42
C THR A 99 17.14 -6.37 -1.02
N ALA A 100 17.75 -7.47 -1.44
CA ALA A 100 19.07 -7.41 -2.05
C ALA A 100 19.03 -6.43 -3.22
N LYS A 101 20.09 -5.65 -3.33
CA LYS A 101 20.15 -4.62 -4.36
C LYS A 101 19.90 -5.21 -5.72
N GLY A 102 18.95 -4.63 -6.43
CA GLY A 102 18.61 -5.05 -7.78
C GLY A 102 17.73 -6.28 -7.86
N ALA A 103 17.32 -6.85 -6.71
CA ALA A 103 16.53 -8.07 -6.75
C ALA A 103 15.10 -7.84 -7.22
N LEU A 104 14.54 -6.67 -6.90
CA LEU A 104 13.18 -6.38 -7.30
C LEU A 104 13.19 -5.78 -8.69
N ARG A 105 12.49 -6.42 -9.60
CA ARG A 105 12.36 -5.93 -10.96
C ARG A 105 10.89 -5.86 -11.28
N LEU A 106 10.45 -4.69 -11.62
CA LEU A 106 9.06 -4.46 -11.99
C LEU A 106 8.97 -4.39 -13.49
N GLY A 107 7.87 -4.87 -14.01
CA GLY A 107 7.67 -4.80 -15.45
C GLY A 107 7.56 -3.36 -15.91
N GLU A 108 7.96 -3.15 -17.19
CA GLU A 108 7.80 -1.87 -17.78
C GLU A 108 6.33 -1.62 -17.95
N SER A 109 6.01 -0.42 -17.67
CA SER A 109 4.66 -0.08 -17.94
C SER A 109 4.44 -0.12 -19.39
N GLU A 110 3.60 -0.70 -19.84
CA GLU A 110 3.44 -0.72 -21.11
C GLU A 110 2.70 0.18 -21.49
N SER A 111 2.77 0.77 -21.49
CA SER A 111 2.23 1.57 -21.61
C SER A 111 1.38 1.56 -22.00
N SER A 112 1.46 1.22 -21.93
CA SER A 112 0.95 1.04 -22.23
C SER A 112 0.50 1.28 -22.19
#